data_b5601b53556d1a905b0975ab8638fdcc
#
_entry.id   b5601b53556d1a905b0975ab8638fdcc
#
_cell.length_a   1.000
_cell.length_b   1.000
_cell.length_c   1.000
_cell.angle_alpha   90.00
_cell.angle_beta   90.00
_cell.angle_gamma   90.00
#
_symmetry.space_group_name_H-M   'P 1'
#
loop_
_entity.id
_entity.type
_entity.pdbx_description
1 polymer ?
#
loop_
_entity_poly.entity_id
_entity_poly.type
_entity_poly.pdbx_seq_one_letter_code
_entity_poly.pdbx_strand_id
1 'polypeptide(L)' 'VFIGPRAIILPGVTIGKGAVVAAGAVVTKDVGEFEIVRGVPAKVIGERKNKEPNYKLGRAAWFR' A
#
# COMPACT_ATOMS: atom_id res chain seq x y z
N VAL A 1 -6.67 0.83 -5.86
CA VAL A 1 -5.27 0.83 -5.44
C VAL A 1 -4.85 2.24 -5.09
N PHE A 2 -4.27 2.39 -3.94
CA PHE A 2 -3.70 3.67 -3.53
C PHE A 2 -2.19 3.53 -3.45
N ILE A 3 -1.49 4.41 -4.12
CA ILE A 3 -0.03 4.40 -4.10
C ILE A 3 0.43 5.76 -3.61
N GLY A 4 1.12 5.76 -2.49
CA GLY A 4 1.59 6.99 -1.90
C GLY A 4 2.73 7.63 -2.68
N PRO A 5 3.06 8.88 -2.35
CA PRO A 5 4.14 9.57 -3.05
C PRO A 5 5.48 8.89 -2.83
N ARG A 6 6.32 8.96 -3.84
CA ARG A 6 7.66 8.39 -3.80
C ARG A 6 7.70 6.89 -3.65
N ALA A 7 6.58 6.22 -3.82
CA ALA A 7 6.60 4.78 -3.84
C ALA A 7 7.26 4.30 -5.12
N ILE A 8 8.01 3.24 -5.02
CA ILE A 8 8.68 2.63 -6.16
C ILE A 8 8.19 1.22 -6.30
N ILE A 9 7.70 0.88 -7.47
CA ILE A 9 7.20 -0.47 -7.74
C ILE A 9 8.08 -1.06 -8.81
N LEU A 10 8.74 -2.14 -8.48
CA LEU A 10 9.68 -2.74 -9.41
C LEU A 10 8.96 -3.42 -10.55
N PRO A 11 9.63 -3.58 -11.70
CA PRO A 11 9.02 -4.26 -12.83
C PRO A 11 8.62 -5.67 -12.46
N GLY A 12 7.51 -6.11 -13.03
CA GLY A 12 7.04 -7.47 -12.78
C GLY A 12 6.21 -7.63 -11.53
N VAL A 13 6.05 -6.57 -10.73
CA VAL A 13 5.26 -6.66 -9.51
C VAL A 13 3.79 -6.43 -9.85
N THR A 14 2.94 -7.24 -9.27
CA THR A 14 1.50 -7.11 -9.42
C THR A 14 0.91 -6.58 -8.13
N ILE A 15 0.11 -5.54 -8.25
CA ILE A 15 -0.56 -4.93 -7.09
C ILE A 15 -2.02 -5.34 -7.13
N GLY A 16 -2.45 -6.03 -6.11
CA GLY A 16 -3.81 -6.54 -6.06
C GLY A 16 -4.84 -5.43 -5.89
N LYS A 17 -6.08 -5.81 -6.15
CA LYS A 17 -7.20 -4.87 -6.07
C LYS A 17 -7.30 -4.30 -4.66
N GLY A 18 -7.49 -3.01 -4.57
CA GLY A 18 -7.69 -2.36 -3.27
C GLY A 18 -6.48 -2.29 -2.39
N ALA A 19 -5.31 -2.68 -2.89
CA ALA A 19 -4.10 -2.61 -2.08
C ALA A 19 -3.68 -1.18 -1.83
N VAL A 20 -2.91 -0.99 -0.78
CA VAL A 20 -2.38 0.33 -0.42
C VAL A 20 -0.86 0.22 -0.31
N VAL A 21 -0.19 1.10 -1.02
CA VAL A 21 1.27 1.21 -0.94
C VAL A 21 1.58 2.53 -0.26
N ALA A 22 2.21 2.47 0.89
CA ALA A 22 2.48 3.67 1.66
C ALA A 22 3.54 4.53 0.99
N ALA A 23 3.58 5.78 1.38
CA ALA A 23 4.55 6.72 0.83
C ALA A 23 5.96 6.20 1.06
N GLY A 24 6.79 6.32 0.05
CA GLY A 24 8.19 5.94 0.15
C GLY A 24 8.48 4.46 0.16
N ALA A 25 7.46 3.63 -0.02
CA ALA A 25 7.68 2.19 -0.03
C ALA A 25 8.35 1.74 -1.31
N VAL A 26 9.17 0.71 -1.22
CA VAL A 26 9.78 0.10 -2.41
C VAL A 26 9.24 -1.31 -2.51
N VAL A 27 8.33 -1.51 -3.45
CA VAL A 27 7.62 -2.78 -3.59
C VAL A 27 8.43 -3.70 -4.47
N THR A 28 8.92 -4.78 -3.89
CA THR A 28 9.76 -5.73 -4.61
C THR A 28 9.06 -7.05 -4.89
N LYS A 29 7.90 -7.26 -4.30
CA LYS A 29 7.13 -8.49 -4.49
C LYS A 29 5.68 -8.14 -4.72
N ASP A 30 4.93 -9.08 -5.26
CA ASP A 30 3.51 -8.87 -5.51
C ASP A 30 2.78 -8.52 -4.22
N VAL A 31 1.78 -7.68 -4.35
CA VAL A 31 0.96 -7.26 -3.23
C VAL A 31 -0.44 -7.85 -3.44
N GLY A 32 -0.94 -8.53 -2.43
CA GLY A 32 -2.26 -9.14 -2.53
C GLY A 32 -3.38 -8.14 -2.42
N GLU A 33 -4.59 -8.62 -2.63
CA GLU A 33 -5.76 -7.74 -2.58
C GLU A 33 -5.93 -7.18 -1.18
N PHE A 34 -6.21 -5.89 -1.13
CA PHE A 34 -6.51 -5.18 0.11
C PHE A 34 -5.39 -5.21 1.13
N GLU A 35 -4.19 -5.55 0.71
CA GLU A 35 -3.05 -5.50 1.61
C GLU A 35 -2.48 -4.10 1.67
N ILE A 36 -1.90 -3.79 2.83
CA ILE A 36 -1.24 -2.51 3.05
C ILE A 36 0.23 -2.80 3.24
N VAL A 37 1.07 -2.20 2.41
CA VAL A 37 2.51 -2.43 2.48
C VAL A 37 3.24 -1.12 2.68
N ARG A 38 4.38 -1.19 3.36
CA ARG A 38 5.22 -0.01 3.53
C ARG A 38 6.64 -0.44 3.81
N GLY A 39 7.53 0.52 3.67
CA GLY A 39 8.93 0.31 4.02
C GLY A 39 9.80 -0.04 2.85
N VAL A 40 11.08 -0.26 3.14
CA VAL A 40 12.09 -0.60 2.14
C VAL A 40 12.87 -1.79 2.67
N PRO A 41 12.68 -2.97 2.11
CA PRO A 41 11.65 -3.35 1.13
C PRO A 41 10.27 -3.32 1.75
N ALA A 42 9.26 -3.09 0.93
CA ALA A 42 7.89 -2.99 1.43
C ALA A 42 7.44 -4.31 2.01
N LYS A 43 6.78 -4.23 3.13
CA LYS A 43 6.24 -5.42 3.80
C LYS A 43 4.80 -5.18 4.16
N VAL A 44 4.05 -6.26 4.20
CA VAL A 44 2.64 -6.18 4.55
C VAL A 44 2.52 -5.84 6.02
N ILE A 45 1.87 -4.72 6.31
CA ILE A 45 1.69 -4.31 7.69
C ILE A 45 0.24 -4.47 8.12
N GLY A 46 -0.64 -4.82 7.21
CA GLY A 46 -2.03 -5.03 7.55
C GLY A 46 -2.85 -5.24 6.31
N GLU A 47 -4.15 -5.32 6.51
CA GLU A 47 -5.09 -5.47 5.42
C GLU A 47 -6.22 -4.50 5.61
N ARG A 48 -6.78 -4.07 4.50
CA ARG A 48 -7.98 -3.26 4.54
C ARG A 48 -9.16 -4.18 4.71
N LYS A 49 -9.67 -4.24 5.91
CA LYS A 49 -10.80 -5.11 6.17
C LYS A 49 -12.05 -4.59 5.55
N ASN A 50 -12.10 -3.32 5.41
CA ASN A 50 -13.31 -2.68 5.03
C ASN A 50 -13.03 -1.97 3.74
N LYS A 51 -13.79 -2.24 2.75
CA LYS A 51 -13.54 -1.67 1.45
C LYS A 51 -14.11 -0.30 1.28
N GLU A 52 -14.79 0.19 2.28
CA GLU A 52 -15.38 1.49 2.16
C GLU A 52 -14.34 2.57 2.19
N PRO A 53 -14.58 3.64 1.50
CA PRO A 53 -13.63 4.73 1.47
C PRO A 53 -13.75 5.59 2.72
N ASN A 54 -13.82 4.96 3.84
CA ASN A 54 -13.95 5.66 5.08
C ASN A 54 -12.59 5.75 5.74
N TYR A 55 -11.67 6.37 5.07
CA TYR A 55 -10.32 6.38 5.57
C TYR A 55 -9.73 7.76 5.65
N LYS A 56 -10.55 8.70 5.99
CA LYS A 56 -10.02 10.02 6.23
C LYS A 56 -8.94 10.00 7.28
N LEU A 57 -9.18 9.24 8.34
CA LEU A 57 -8.19 9.14 9.40
C LEU A 57 -7.01 8.31 8.95
N GLY A 58 -7.29 7.26 8.21
CA GLY A 58 -6.21 6.44 7.71
C GLY A 58 -5.29 7.19 6.81
N ARG A 59 -5.85 8.08 6.01
CA ARG A 59 -5.03 8.87 5.12
C ARG A 59 -4.04 9.71 5.90
N ALA A 60 -4.48 10.34 6.95
CA ALA A 60 -3.58 11.13 7.76
C ALA A 60 -2.48 10.27 8.36
N ALA A 61 -2.81 9.08 8.78
CA ALA A 61 -1.82 8.19 9.35
C ALA A 61 -0.81 7.74 8.32
N TRP A 62 -1.25 7.57 7.09
CA TRP A 62 -0.37 7.07 6.05
C TRP A 62 0.69 8.07 5.63
N PHE A 63 0.45 9.31 5.88
CA PHE A 63 1.39 10.33 5.44
C PHE A 63 2.30 10.82 6.55
N ARG A 64 2.37 10.12 7.62
CA ARG A 64 3.25 10.52 8.70
C ARG A 64 4.62 9.93 8.60
#